data_559eb84160addd3f5b092144104bf2b3
#
_entry.id   559eb84160addd3f5b092144104bf2b3
#
_cell.length_a   1.000
_cell.length_b   1.000
_cell.length_c   1.000
_cell.angle_alpha   90.00
_cell.angle_beta   90.00
_cell.angle_gamma   90.00
#
_symmetry.space_group_name_H-M   'P 1'
#
loop_
_entity.id
_entity.type
_entity.pdbx_description
1 polymer ?
#
loop_
_entity_poly.entity_id
_entity_poly.type
_entity_poly.pdbx_seq_one_letter_code
_entity_poly.pdbx_strand_id
1 'polypeptide(L)'
;MRDMVVRSVRLNPGDSLVLWYDPFLLNEDTRTDKTEFEIEFLFELDGTTRHYRYGFSFTGKTINEEWLFETKDGEELSLFTRGEENQLDLDPLLFPEGANKVDALVSNRLFLSLVAQLKGDVSNSILDWFRESQFINSLDTEGYIFNTLSFLNEGGEYSQYAKRFLQDIDVSIQVLSIKEETIDREQFPKEFQGLLGTLLEAGVPTLRIQSTHNIYGRDGTIIGQEQFDLDKESEGTKKITELLGLIFKALSQGTLLVIDELDAKLHPLLTRAIVQLFTNAELNKKGAQLIFATHDTNQLNLDYIRRDEIWFTQKNQQEETQLYSHVDFEDFDEYAFVADEYVRGRYGAIPRIKLTRV
;
A
#
# COMPACT_ATOMS: atom_id res chain seq x y z
N MET A 1 2.78 7.36 -8.25
CA MET A 1 1.99 6.83 -9.38
C MET A 1 0.48 6.78 -9.12
N ARG A 2 -0.03 5.91 -8.23
CA ARG A 2 -1.47 5.71 -7.96
C ARG A 2 -2.27 7.01 -7.80
N ASP A 3 -1.81 7.90 -6.95
CA ASP A 3 -2.50 9.16 -6.66
C ASP A 3 -2.62 10.06 -7.90
N MET A 4 -1.61 10.11 -8.76
CA MET A 4 -1.69 10.82 -10.02
C MET A 4 -2.73 10.20 -10.96
N VAL A 5 -2.69 8.88 -11.12
CA VAL A 5 -3.64 8.14 -11.99
C VAL A 5 -5.08 8.40 -11.53
N VAL A 6 -5.35 8.32 -10.22
CA VAL A 6 -6.71 8.47 -9.68
C VAL A 6 -7.19 9.93 -9.64
N ARG A 7 -6.26 10.90 -9.47
CA ARG A 7 -6.62 12.30 -9.14
C ARG A 7 -6.31 13.33 -10.22
N SER A 8 -5.39 13.05 -11.17
CA SER A 8 -4.97 14.05 -12.17
C SER A 8 -6.13 14.64 -12.98
N VAL A 9 -7.17 13.86 -13.22
CA VAL A 9 -8.36 14.30 -13.94
C VAL A 9 -9.12 15.45 -13.25
N ARG A 10 -8.92 15.64 -11.93
CA ARG A 10 -9.56 16.71 -11.14
C ARG A 10 -8.80 18.03 -11.19
N LEU A 11 -7.59 18.04 -11.75
CA LEU A 11 -6.80 19.26 -11.90
C LEU A 11 -7.44 20.21 -12.92
N ASN A 12 -7.33 21.51 -12.70
CA ASN A 12 -7.64 22.48 -13.73
C ASN A 12 -6.47 22.59 -14.71
N PRO A 13 -6.72 23.02 -15.96
CA PRO A 13 -5.63 23.32 -16.88
C PRO A 13 -4.64 24.32 -16.28
N GLY A 14 -3.35 23.93 -16.23
CA GLY A 14 -2.29 24.74 -15.67
C GLY A 14 -2.05 24.59 -14.17
N ASP A 15 -2.83 23.78 -13.45
CA ASP A 15 -2.52 23.43 -12.06
C ASP A 15 -1.15 22.72 -12.00
N SER A 16 -0.41 22.98 -10.92
CA SER A 16 0.93 22.43 -10.71
C SER A 16 0.91 20.95 -10.36
N LEU A 17 1.89 20.20 -10.85
CA LEU A 17 2.16 18.78 -10.49
C LEU A 17 3.21 18.65 -9.40
N VAL A 18 3.67 19.75 -8.82
CA VAL A 18 4.77 19.80 -7.84
C VAL A 18 4.55 18.89 -6.62
N LEU A 19 3.30 18.60 -6.23
CA LEU A 19 3.00 17.70 -5.12
C LEU A 19 3.42 16.24 -5.39
N TRP A 20 3.58 15.86 -6.65
CA TRP A 20 4.00 14.51 -7.07
C TRP A 20 5.39 14.49 -7.68
N TYR A 21 5.95 15.67 -8.00
CA TYR A 21 7.24 15.81 -8.66
C TYR A 21 8.36 15.94 -7.63
N ASP A 22 9.19 14.93 -7.54
CA ASP A 22 10.31 14.84 -6.61
C ASP A 22 11.56 14.31 -7.35
N PRO A 23 12.27 15.18 -8.08
CA PRO A 23 13.48 14.78 -8.80
C PRO A 23 14.65 14.56 -7.84
N PHE A 24 15.62 13.74 -8.25
CA PHE A 24 16.83 13.55 -7.47
C PHE A 24 17.72 14.80 -7.50
N LEU A 25 17.84 15.48 -6.35
CA LEU A 25 18.46 16.81 -6.25
C LEU A 25 19.99 16.79 -6.06
N LEU A 26 20.59 15.64 -5.81
CA LEU A 26 22.03 15.52 -5.48
C LEU A 26 22.92 15.31 -6.68
N ASN A 27 22.37 15.32 -7.89
CA ASN A 27 23.11 15.26 -9.14
C ASN A 27 22.69 16.44 -10.02
N GLU A 28 23.62 17.11 -10.69
CA GLU A 28 23.36 18.29 -11.51
C GLU A 28 22.40 18.00 -12.67
N ASP A 29 22.55 16.84 -13.30
CA ASP A 29 21.77 16.45 -14.47
C ASP A 29 20.31 16.11 -14.08
N THR A 30 20.10 15.53 -12.89
CA THR A 30 18.78 15.04 -12.47
C THR A 30 17.92 16.04 -11.72
N ARG A 31 18.45 17.19 -11.30
CA ARG A 31 17.73 18.20 -10.50
C ARG A 31 16.46 18.74 -11.14
N THR A 32 16.40 18.71 -12.46
CA THR A 32 15.27 19.19 -13.25
C THR A 32 14.74 18.11 -14.18
N ASP A 33 15.22 16.88 -14.02
CA ASP A 33 14.81 15.75 -14.85
C ASP A 33 13.36 15.34 -14.56
N LYS A 34 12.76 14.65 -15.51
CA LYS A 34 11.42 14.10 -15.36
C LYS A 34 11.38 12.98 -14.32
N THR A 35 10.30 12.90 -13.59
CA THR A 35 9.95 11.72 -12.80
C THR A 35 9.17 10.76 -13.67
N GLU A 36 9.53 9.47 -13.65
CA GLU A 36 8.91 8.43 -14.45
C GLU A 36 8.35 7.32 -13.56
N PHE A 37 7.17 6.82 -13.92
CA PHE A 37 6.55 5.65 -13.32
C PHE A 37 6.10 4.69 -14.40
N GLU A 38 6.40 3.41 -14.22
CA GLU A 38 5.86 2.34 -15.04
C GLU A 38 5.43 1.17 -14.16
N ILE A 39 4.37 0.50 -14.55
CA ILE A 39 3.89 -0.73 -13.93
C ILE A 39 3.37 -1.69 -14.98
N GLU A 40 3.64 -2.96 -14.76
CA GLU A 40 3.12 -4.07 -15.53
C GLU A 40 2.22 -4.91 -14.61
N PHE A 41 1.01 -5.21 -15.05
CA PHE A 41 0.01 -5.84 -14.21
C PHE A 41 -1.01 -6.66 -15.00
N LEU A 42 -1.61 -7.62 -14.30
CA LEU A 42 -2.66 -8.50 -14.80
C LEU A 42 -3.95 -8.22 -14.05
N PHE A 43 -5.07 -8.24 -14.75
CA PHE A 43 -6.40 -8.27 -14.14
C PHE A 43 -7.43 -8.97 -15.05
N GLU A 44 -8.53 -9.40 -14.48
CA GLU A 44 -9.63 -9.99 -15.23
C GLU A 44 -10.57 -8.90 -15.77
N LEU A 45 -10.81 -8.96 -17.09
CA LEU A 45 -11.80 -8.14 -17.76
C LEU A 45 -12.67 -9.05 -18.62
N ASP A 46 -13.99 -9.01 -18.42
CA ASP A 46 -14.97 -9.86 -19.13
C ASP A 46 -14.64 -11.36 -19.07
N GLY A 47 -14.15 -11.84 -17.93
CA GLY A 47 -13.76 -13.24 -17.70
C GLY A 47 -12.48 -13.67 -18.43
N THR A 48 -11.70 -12.71 -18.93
CA THR A 48 -10.41 -12.95 -19.57
C THR A 48 -9.32 -12.21 -18.82
N THR A 49 -8.23 -12.91 -18.47
CA THR A 49 -7.04 -12.27 -17.92
C THR A 49 -6.36 -11.45 -18.99
N ARG A 50 -6.16 -10.18 -18.73
CA ARG A 50 -5.47 -9.26 -19.62
C ARG A 50 -4.21 -8.75 -18.96
N HIS A 51 -3.18 -8.52 -19.76
CA HIS A 51 -1.87 -8.08 -19.35
C HIS A 51 -1.59 -6.69 -19.92
N TYR A 52 -1.38 -5.72 -19.05
CA TYR A 52 -1.12 -4.33 -19.41
C TYR A 52 0.21 -3.85 -18.86
N ARG A 53 0.89 -2.99 -19.63
CA ARG A 53 2.01 -2.17 -19.20
C ARG A 53 1.62 -0.71 -19.37
N TYR A 54 1.59 0.03 -18.27
CA TYR A 54 1.20 1.42 -18.22
C TYR A 54 2.25 2.27 -17.54
N GLY A 55 2.59 3.40 -18.15
CA GLY A 55 3.55 4.31 -17.57
C GLY A 55 3.37 5.75 -18.05
N PHE A 56 4.06 6.64 -17.37
CA PHE A 56 4.13 8.06 -17.73
C PHE A 56 5.33 8.75 -17.09
N SER A 57 5.80 9.82 -17.76
CA SER A 57 6.83 10.71 -17.23
C SER A 57 6.29 12.15 -17.15
N PHE A 58 6.76 12.89 -16.15
CA PHE A 58 6.25 14.25 -15.90
C PHE A 58 7.27 15.12 -15.17
N THR A 59 7.06 16.43 -15.26
CA THR A 59 7.76 17.46 -14.48
C THR A 59 6.78 18.14 -13.51
N GLY A 60 7.21 19.14 -12.78
CA GLY A 60 6.34 19.90 -11.87
C GLY A 60 5.17 20.64 -12.55
N LYS A 61 5.06 20.61 -13.88
CA LYS A 61 4.04 21.36 -14.64
C LYS A 61 3.27 20.53 -15.66
N THR A 62 3.92 19.57 -16.31
CA THR A 62 3.36 18.86 -17.47
C THR A 62 3.65 17.39 -17.42
N ILE A 63 2.74 16.60 -17.99
CA ILE A 63 3.00 15.22 -18.41
C ILE A 63 3.84 15.30 -19.69
N ASN A 64 5.01 14.68 -19.68
CA ASN A 64 5.92 14.65 -20.81
C ASN A 64 5.58 13.51 -21.76
N GLU A 65 5.39 12.33 -21.19
CA GLU A 65 5.07 11.11 -21.94
C GLU A 65 4.03 10.30 -21.15
N GLU A 66 3.23 9.51 -21.87
CA GLU A 66 2.30 8.54 -21.28
C GLU A 66 2.10 7.41 -22.27
N TRP A 67 2.04 6.17 -21.81
CA TRP A 67 1.88 4.99 -22.68
C TRP A 67 1.02 3.93 -22.01
N LEU A 68 0.28 3.20 -22.85
CA LEU A 68 -0.48 2.02 -22.48
C LEU A 68 -0.30 0.95 -23.55
N PHE A 69 0.18 -0.22 -23.13
CA PHE A 69 0.33 -1.39 -23.98
C PHE A 69 -0.47 -2.55 -23.41
N GLU A 70 -0.98 -3.41 -24.28
CA GLU A 70 -1.60 -4.70 -23.96
C GLU A 70 -0.74 -5.82 -24.53
N THR A 71 -0.38 -6.82 -23.73
CA THR A 71 0.27 -8.04 -24.21
C THR A 71 -0.80 -9.06 -24.57
N LYS A 72 -0.83 -9.49 -25.83
CA LYS A 72 -1.74 -10.49 -26.36
C LYS A 72 -0.98 -11.52 -27.19
N ASP A 73 -1.19 -12.79 -26.88
CA ASP A 73 -0.51 -13.89 -27.57
C ASP A 73 1.02 -13.80 -27.59
N GLY A 74 1.60 -13.14 -26.58
CA GLY A 74 3.05 -12.91 -26.43
C GLY A 74 3.58 -11.69 -27.21
N GLU A 75 2.71 -10.95 -27.89
CA GLU A 75 3.07 -9.70 -28.56
C GLU A 75 2.53 -8.49 -27.79
N GLU A 76 3.35 -7.45 -27.69
CA GLU A 76 2.97 -6.19 -27.07
C GLU A 76 2.36 -5.25 -28.11
N LEU A 77 1.12 -4.85 -27.88
CA LEU A 77 0.32 -4.00 -28.75
C LEU A 77 0.19 -2.61 -28.10
N SER A 78 0.54 -1.55 -28.85
CA SER A 78 0.36 -0.18 -28.38
C SER A 78 -1.12 0.23 -28.48
N LEU A 79 -1.75 0.54 -27.35
CA LEU A 79 -3.09 1.10 -27.32
C LEU A 79 -3.03 2.61 -27.56
N PHE A 80 -2.12 3.28 -26.87
CA PHE A 80 -1.74 4.67 -27.14
C PHE A 80 -0.35 4.98 -26.59
N THR A 81 0.29 5.98 -27.22
CA THR A 81 1.45 6.67 -26.68
C THR A 81 1.24 8.18 -26.81
N ARG A 82 1.65 8.92 -25.79
CA ARG A 82 1.64 10.38 -25.77
C ARG A 82 3.08 10.86 -25.61
N GLY A 83 3.51 11.73 -26.49
CA GLY A 83 4.78 12.40 -26.45
C GLY A 83 4.67 13.86 -26.00
N GLU A 84 5.76 14.59 -26.18
CA GLU A 84 5.85 16.02 -25.89
C GLU A 84 4.76 16.80 -26.63
N GLU A 85 4.36 17.96 -26.11
CA GLU A 85 3.31 18.84 -26.66
C GLU A 85 1.93 18.16 -26.83
N ASN A 86 1.68 17.09 -26.03
CA ASN A 86 0.45 16.28 -26.10
C ASN A 86 0.22 15.57 -27.44
N GLN A 87 1.27 15.33 -28.21
CA GLN A 87 1.16 14.51 -29.42
C GLN A 87 0.74 13.09 -29.02
N LEU A 88 -0.45 12.70 -29.42
CA LEU A 88 -1.02 11.38 -29.10
C LEU A 88 -1.03 10.51 -30.35
N ASP A 89 -0.36 9.36 -30.28
CA ASP A 89 -0.51 8.24 -31.23
C ASP A 89 -1.42 7.20 -30.58
N LEU A 90 -2.53 6.87 -31.23
CA LEU A 90 -3.58 6.03 -30.69
C LEU A 90 -4.09 5.09 -31.78
N ASP A 91 -4.11 3.78 -31.46
CA ASP A 91 -4.77 2.80 -32.31
C ASP A 91 -6.30 2.79 -32.04
N PRO A 92 -7.14 3.30 -32.95
CA PRO A 92 -8.58 3.37 -32.73
C PRO A 92 -9.28 2.00 -32.79
N LEU A 93 -8.61 0.94 -33.22
CA LEU A 93 -9.14 -0.43 -33.21
C LEU A 93 -8.84 -1.12 -31.88
N LEU A 94 -7.67 -0.87 -31.31
CA LEU A 94 -7.26 -1.46 -30.04
C LEU A 94 -7.78 -0.65 -28.83
N PHE A 95 -7.88 0.68 -28.97
CA PHE A 95 -8.35 1.58 -27.92
C PHE A 95 -9.43 2.55 -28.44
N PRO A 96 -10.59 2.04 -28.88
CA PRO A 96 -11.65 2.85 -29.48
C PRO A 96 -12.23 3.89 -28.53
N GLU A 97 -12.20 3.64 -27.23
CA GLU A 97 -12.71 4.54 -26.20
C GLU A 97 -11.94 5.87 -26.10
N GLY A 98 -10.68 5.91 -26.55
CA GLY A 98 -9.84 7.09 -26.60
C GLY A 98 -10.02 7.95 -27.85
N ALA A 99 -10.51 7.39 -28.96
CA ALA A 99 -10.46 7.99 -30.30
C ALA A 99 -11.07 9.40 -30.40
N ASN A 100 -12.14 9.70 -29.66
CA ASN A 100 -12.84 11.01 -29.70
C ASN A 100 -12.60 11.84 -28.42
N LYS A 101 -11.51 11.60 -27.68
CA LYS A 101 -11.22 12.26 -26.41
C LYS A 101 -9.96 13.13 -26.46
N VAL A 102 -9.23 13.09 -27.54
CA VAL A 102 -7.94 13.78 -27.74
C VAL A 102 -8.07 15.29 -27.52
N ASP A 103 -9.14 15.90 -28.05
CA ASP A 103 -9.37 17.36 -27.96
C ASP A 103 -9.61 17.85 -26.51
N ALA A 104 -9.95 16.95 -25.61
CA ALA A 104 -10.14 17.27 -24.19
C ALA A 104 -8.86 17.12 -23.35
N LEU A 105 -7.76 16.65 -23.94
CA LEU A 105 -6.50 16.42 -23.27
C LEU A 105 -5.81 17.74 -22.96
N VAL A 106 -5.38 17.89 -21.71
CA VAL A 106 -4.57 19.02 -21.24
C VAL A 106 -3.21 18.53 -20.71
N SER A 107 -2.23 19.41 -20.72
CA SER A 107 -0.83 19.03 -20.48
C SER A 107 -0.55 18.47 -19.09
N ASN A 108 -1.38 18.77 -18.09
CA ASN A 108 -1.20 18.34 -16.70
C ASN A 108 -2.15 17.22 -16.26
N ARG A 109 -2.86 16.55 -17.19
CA ARG A 109 -3.72 15.39 -16.89
C ARG A 109 -3.26 14.16 -17.64
N LEU A 110 -3.40 13.02 -17.04
CA LEU A 110 -3.17 11.74 -17.70
C LEU A 110 -4.33 11.41 -18.66
N PHE A 111 -4.00 10.93 -19.86
CA PHE A 111 -4.98 10.57 -20.88
C PHE A 111 -5.84 9.38 -20.44
N LEU A 112 -5.22 8.35 -19.85
CA LEU A 112 -5.94 7.21 -19.28
C LEU A 112 -7.04 7.67 -18.30
N SER A 113 -6.69 8.59 -17.39
CA SER A 113 -7.62 9.11 -16.38
C SER A 113 -8.76 9.94 -17.00
N LEU A 114 -8.46 10.68 -18.06
CA LEU A 114 -9.45 11.43 -18.82
C LEU A 114 -10.45 10.50 -19.51
N VAL A 115 -9.95 9.47 -20.21
CA VAL A 115 -10.80 8.49 -20.92
C VAL A 115 -11.68 7.74 -19.94
N ALA A 116 -11.16 7.33 -18.80
CA ALA A 116 -11.94 6.69 -17.74
C ALA A 116 -13.07 7.59 -17.21
N GLN A 117 -12.79 8.89 -16.97
CA GLN A 117 -13.82 9.85 -16.53
C GLN A 117 -14.95 9.95 -17.57
N LEU A 118 -14.63 9.76 -18.83
CA LEU A 118 -15.57 9.78 -19.96
C LEU A 118 -16.17 8.40 -20.29
N LYS A 119 -16.13 7.47 -19.33
CA LYS A 119 -16.72 6.14 -19.37
C LYS A 119 -16.06 5.15 -20.35
N GLY A 120 -14.74 5.21 -20.51
CA GLY A 120 -13.99 4.16 -21.19
C GLY A 120 -13.96 2.88 -20.34
N ASP A 121 -14.25 1.73 -20.93
CA ASP A 121 -14.38 0.46 -20.19
C ASP A 121 -13.02 -0.06 -19.72
N VAL A 122 -12.03 -0.15 -20.61
CA VAL A 122 -10.65 -0.57 -20.29
C VAL A 122 -10.02 0.42 -19.31
N SER A 123 -10.15 1.72 -19.58
CA SER A 123 -9.58 2.77 -18.73
C SER A 123 -10.17 2.77 -17.34
N ASN A 124 -11.49 2.52 -17.19
CA ASN A 124 -12.12 2.41 -15.89
C ASN A 124 -11.62 1.18 -15.13
N SER A 125 -11.50 0.03 -15.80
CA SER A 125 -11.00 -1.19 -15.18
C SER A 125 -9.56 -1.01 -14.68
N ILE A 126 -8.71 -0.34 -15.45
CA ILE A 126 -7.35 0.01 -15.02
C ILE A 126 -7.39 0.99 -13.81
N LEU A 127 -8.25 2.03 -13.87
CA LEU A 127 -8.39 2.95 -12.73
C LEU A 127 -8.89 2.23 -11.47
N ASP A 128 -9.80 1.28 -11.60
CA ASP A 128 -10.33 0.53 -10.48
C ASP A 128 -9.26 -0.37 -9.88
N TRP A 129 -8.41 -1.00 -10.71
CA TRP A 129 -7.22 -1.71 -10.22
C TRP A 129 -6.31 -0.80 -9.37
N PHE A 130 -6.04 0.45 -9.81
CA PHE A 130 -5.29 1.42 -9.01
C PHE A 130 -6.03 1.87 -7.74
N ARG A 131 -7.34 1.98 -7.75
CA ARG A 131 -8.15 2.37 -6.57
C ARG A 131 -8.19 1.28 -5.52
N GLU A 132 -8.29 0.03 -5.96
CA GLU A 132 -8.34 -1.14 -5.08
C GLU A 132 -6.97 -1.50 -4.51
N SER A 133 -5.89 -1.20 -5.24
CA SER A 133 -4.53 -1.31 -4.73
C SER A 133 -4.30 -0.36 -3.56
N GLN A 134 -3.71 -0.87 -2.48
CA GLN A 134 -3.53 -0.13 -1.24
C GLN A 134 -2.04 0.13 -1.00
N PHE A 135 -1.72 1.39 -0.66
CA PHE A 135 -0.35 1.84 -0.38
C PHE A 135 -0.35 2.48 0.99
N ILE A 136 0.42 1.93 1.90
CA ILE A 136 0.40 2.26 3.32
C ILE A 136 1.80 2.60 3.78
N ASN A 137 1.96 3.76 4.39
CA ASN A 137 3.10 4.04 5.26
C ASN A 137 2.76 3.50 6.64
N SER A 138 3.48 2.49 7.07
CA SER A 138 3.23 1.79 8.32
C SER A 138 3.56 2.63 9.56
N LEU A 139 4.21 3.77 9.43
CA LEU A 139 4.42 4.72 10.53
C LEU A 139 3.18 5.58 10.82
N ASP A 140 2.29 5.73 9.83
CA ASP A 140 1.06 6.54 9.92
C ASP A 140 -0.16 5.67 9.57
N THR A 141 -0.61 4.90 10.56
CA THR A 141 -1.77 3.99 10.42
C THR A 141 -3.01 4.47 11.16
N GLU A 142 -2.94 5.61 11.82
CA GLU A 142 -4.08 6.21 12.49
C GLU A 142 -5.26 6.39 11.50
N GLY A 143 -6.42 5.88 11.87
CA GLY A 143 -7.62 5.91 11.04
C GLY A 143 -7.90 4.63 10.22
N TYR A 144 -6.92 3.76 9.95
CA TYR A 144 -7.19 2.49 9.28
C TYR A 144 -7.99 1.51 10.13
N ILE A 145 -8.07 1.75 11.43
CA ILE A 145 -8.91 0.97 12.34
C ILE A 145 -10.37 0.96 11.90
N PHE A 146 -10.88 2.04 11.31
CA PHE A 146 -12.26 2.07 10.79
C PHE A 146 -12.44 1.12 9.60
N ASN A 147 -11.41 0.93 8.76
CA ASN A 147 -11.42 -0.07 7.70
C ASN A 147 -11.50 -1.48 8.29
N THR A 148 -10.76 -1.74 9.37
CA THR A 148 -10.82 -3.02 10.08
C THR A 148 -12.20 -3.28 10.66
N LEU A 149 -12.78 -2.30 11.34
CA LEU A 149 -14.11 -2.44 11.92
C LEU A 149 -15.18 -2.66 10.85
N SER A 150 -15.14 -1.90 9.75
CA SER A 150 -16.04 -2.10 8.61
C SER A 150 -15.89 -3.51 8.06
N PHE A 151 -14.68 -3.96 7.78
CA PHE A 151 -14.39 -5.28 7.24
C PHE A 151 -14.88 -6.42 8.16
N LEU A 152 -14.63 -6.30 9.47
CA LEU A 152 -15.08 -7.29 10.45
C LEU A 152 -16.61 -7.37 10.56
N ASN A 153 -17.31 -6.27 10.29
CA ASN A 153 -18.77 -6.18 10.30
C ASN A 153 -19.42 -6.63 8.99
N GLU A 154 -18.73 -6.56 7.85
CA GLU A 154 -19.22 -7.05 6.56
C GLU A 154 -19.54 -8.56 6.59
N GLY A 155 -18.87 -9.31 7.46
CA GLY A 155 -19.05 -10.74 7.56
C GLY A 155 -18.35 -11.52 6.45
N GLY A 156 -18.69 -12.81 6.31
CA GLY A 156 -18.09 -13.69 5.33
C GLY A 156 -16.83 -14.43 5.82
N GLU A 157 -16.26 -15.26 4.94
CA GLU A 157 -15.16 -16.18 5.28
C GLU A 157 -13.91 -15.44 5.78
N TYR A 158 -13.47 -14.44 5.04
CA TYR A 158 -12.25 -13.68 5.38
C TYR A 158 -12.42 -12.81 6.63
N SER A 159 -13.60 -12.28 6.90
CA SER A 159 -13.91 -11.60 8.17
C SER A 159 -13.77 -12.56 9.36
N GLN A 160 -14.20 -13.82 9.20
CA GLN A 160 -14.02 -14.83 10.23
C GLN A 160 -12.54 -15.22 10.41
N TYR A 161 -11.77 -15.33 9.32
CA TYR A 161 -10.32 -15.53 9.41
C TYR A 161 -9.62 -14.38 10.13
N ALA A 162 -9.99 -13.15 9.83
CA ALA A 162 -9.45 -11.96 10.51
C ALA A 162 -9.74 -11.99 12.02
N LYS A 163 -10.96 -12.35 12.43
CA LYS A 163 -11.33 -12.49 13.84
C LYS A 163 -10.53 -13.59 14.54
N ARG A 164 -10.36 -14.74 13.91
CA ARG A 164 -9.53 -15.83 14.44
C ARG A 164 -8.08 -15.41 14.55
N PHE A 165 -7.54 -14.76 13.52
CA PHE A 165 -6.17 -14.26 13.55
C PHE A 165 -5.91 -13.35 14.76
N LEU A 166 -6.82 -12.41 15.07
CA LEU A 166 -6.71 -11.57 16.28
C LEU A 166 -6.73 -12.38 17.58
N GLN A 167 -7.47 -13.49 17.62
CA GLN A 167 -7.54 -14.34 18.80
C GLN A 167 -6.32 -15.25 18.95
N ASP A 168 -5.74 -15.69 17.81
CA ASP A 168 -4.63 -16.63 17.77
C ASP A 168 -3.26 -15.94 17.95
N ILE A 169 -3.14 -14.66 17.60
CA ILE A 169 -1.96 -13.88 17.94
C ILE A 169 -2.04 -13.43 19.39
N ASP A 170 -0.88 -13.17 20.02
CA ASP A 170 -0.73 -12.87 21.45
C ASP A 170 -1.30 -11.49 21.89
N VAL A 171 -2.38 -11.04 21.24
CA VAL A 171 -3.10 -9.81 21.64
C VAL A 171 -4.40 -10.09 22.39
N SER A 172 -4.87 -11.35 22.39
CA SER A 172 -6.04 -11.82 23.16
C SER A 172 -7.33 -11.02 23.03
N ILE A 173 -7.47 -10.22 21.96
CA ILE A 173 -8.68 -9.44 21.71
C ILE A 173 -9.80 -10.37 21.23
N GLN A 174 -10.89 -10.42 21.98
CA GLN A 174 -12.07 -11.25 21.64
C GLN A 174 -12.99 -10.54 20.66
N VAL A 175 -13.20 -9.23 20.87
CA VAL A 175 -14.08 -8.40 20.05
C VAL A 175 -13.50 -6.99 19.94
N LEU A 176 -13.60 -6.42 18.75
CA LEU A 176 -13.43 -4.97 18.52
C LEU A 176 -14.82 -4.35 18.32
N SER A 177 -15.08 -3.24 18.98
CA SER A 177 -16.35 -2.53 18.89
C SER A 177 -16.15 -1.02 18.84
N ILE A 178 -17.16 -0.33 18.32
CA ILE A 178 -17.24 1.13 18.38
C ILE A 178 -18.25 1.49 19.46
N LYS A 179 -17.86 2.39 20.33
CA LYS A 179 -18.75 3.02 21.32
C LYS A 179 -18.94 4.47 20.93
N GLU A 180 -20.20 4.85 20.73
CA GLU A 180 -20.56 6.26 20.63
C GLU A 180 -20.51 6.88 22.02
N GLU A 181 -19.80 7.98 22.17
CA GLU A 181 -19.68 8.69 23.43
C GLU A 181 -20.14 10.14 23.25
N THR A 182 -20.93 10.59 24.20
CA THR A 182 -21.26 12.02 24.30
C THR A 182 -20.11 12.73 25.01
N ILE A 183 -19.50 13.71 24.36
CA ILE A 183 -18.45 14.52 24.96
C ILE A 183 -19.07 15.36 26.09
N ASP A 184 -18.59 15.17 27.30
CA ASP A 184 -18.85 16.09 28.40
C ASP A 184 -17.89 17.27 28.31
N ARG A 185 -18.43 18.45 27.99
CA ARG A 185 -17.66 19.71 27.85
C ARG A 185 -16.87 20.07 29.12
N GLU A 186 -17.35 19.69 30.28
CA GLU A 186 -16.75 20.08 31.57
C GLU A 186 -15.43 19.35 31.83
N GLN A 187 -15.18 18.23 31.16
CA GLN A 187 -13.92 17.47 31.28
C GLN A 187 -12.75 18.10 30.54
N PHE A 188 -12.98 19.11 29.70
CA PHE A 188 -11.93 19.74 28.90
C PHE A 188 -11.53 21.13 29.43
N PRO A 189 -10.25 21.53 29.28
CA PRO A 189 -9.83 22.88 29.60
C PRO A 189 -10.68 23.93 28.88
N LYS A 190 -10.97 25.03 29.56
CA LYS A 190 -11.87 26.10 29.07
C LYS A 190 -11.52 26.65 27.69
N GLU A 191 -10.23 26.61 27.32
CA GLU A 191 -9.69 27.07 26.04
C GLU A 191 -10.20 26.21 24.87
N PHE A 192 -10.49 24.93 25.09
CA PHE A 192 -10.98 23.99 24.07
C PHE A 192 -12.52 23.84 24.07
N GLN A 193 -13.21 24.31 25.10
CA GLN A 193 -14.67 24.14 25.24
C GLN A 193 -15.46 24.86 24.12
N GLY A 194 -14.93 25.96 23.59
CA GLY A 194 -15.52 26.66 22.46
C GLY A 194 -15.48 25.84 21.15
N LEU A 195 -14.32 25.28 20.83
CA LEU A 195 -14.13 24.44 19.64
C LEU A 195 -14.97 23.16 19.74
N LEU A 196 -14.94 22.49 20.91
CA LEU A 196 -15.77 21.32 21.19
C LEU A 196 -17.25 21.61 21.07
N GLY A 197 -17.69 22.82 21.52
CA GLY A 197 -19.06 23.28 21.35
C GLY A 197 -19.50 23.27 19.90
N THR A 198 -18.68 23.82 19.01
CA THR A 198 -18.98 23.87 17.58
C THR A 198 -19.06 22.47 16.95
N LEU A 199 -18.17 21.55 17.33
CA LEU A 199 -18.19 20.15 16.85
C LEU A 199 -19.45 19.40 17.34
N LEU A 200 -19.85 19.59 18.61
CA LEU A 200 -21.05 18.99 19.17
C LEU A 200 -22.34 19.56 18.55
N GLU A 201 -22.36 20.86 18.28
CA GLU A 201 -23.50 21.51 17.57
C GLU A 201 -23.61 21.02 16.12
N ALA A 202 -22.48 20.63 15.50
CA ALA A 202 -22.47 19.99 14.19
C ALA A 202 -22.93 18.53 14.22
N GLY A 203 -23.24 17.96 15.41
CA GLY A 203 -23.71 16.59 15.55
C GLY A 203 -22.67 15.52 15.24
N VAL A 204 -21.37 15.86 15.33
CA VAL A 204 -20.28 14.90 15.10
C VAL A 204 -20.19 13.97 16.32
N PRO A 205 -20.50 12.67 16.20
CA PRO A 205 -20.36 11.74 17.30
C PRO A 205 -18.88 11.51 17.60
N THR A 206 -18.54 11.45 18.87
CA THR A 206 -17.22 10.96 19.27
C THR A 206 -17.28 9.46 19.32
N LEU A 207 -16.46 8.83 18.49
CA LEU A 207 -16.35 7.37 18.41
C LEU A 207 -15.15 6.92 19.20
N ARG A 208 -15.31 6.04 20.17
CA ARG A 208 -14.24 5.30 20.84
C ARG A 208 -14.19 3.87 20.35
N ILE A 209 -13.02 3.39 20.10
CA ILE A 209 -12.79 2.00 19.72
C ILE A 209 -12.38 1.24 20.95
N GLN A 210 -13.08 0.13 21.21
CA GLN A 210 -12.87 -0.70 22.39
C GLN A 210 -12.44 -2.11 21.99
N SER A 211 -11.46 -2.64 22.72
CA SER A 211 -11.07 -4.05 22.72
C SER A 211 -11.74 -4.75 23.88
N THR A 212 -12.24 -5.96 23.66
CA THR A 212 -12.83 -6.81 24.70
C THR A 212 -11.88 -7.95 25.03
N HIS A 213 -11.59 -8.13 26.29
CA HIS A 213 -10.72 -9.20 26.82
C HIS A 213 -11.45 -10.08 27.80
N ASN A 214 -11.01 -11.35 27.94
CA ASN A 214 -11.54 -12.25 28.95
C ASN A 214 -10.95 -11.94 30.33
N ILE A 215 -11.78 -12.00 31.35
CA ILE A 215 -11.36 -11.96 32.76
C ILE A 215 -11.20 -13.40 33.24
N TYR A 216 -10.09 -13.70 33.87
CA TYR A 216 -9.78 -15.04 34.37
C TYR A 216 -9.89 -15.12 35.89
N GLY A 217 -10.50 -16.18 36.38
CA GLY A 217 -10.49 -16.56 37.78
C GLY A 217 -9.10 -17.04 38.23
N ARG A 218 -8.93 -17.24 39.53
CA ARG A 218 -7.65 -17.75 40.10
C ARG A 218 -7.25 -19.14 39.62
N ASP A 219 -8.22 -19.89 39.14
CA ASP A 219 -8.09 -21.24 38.58
C ASP A 219 -7.90 -21.26 37.05
N GLY A 220 -7.80 -20.07 36.42
CA GLY A 220 -7.65 -19.90 34.98
C GLY A 220 -8.94 -20.01 34.17
N THR A 221 -10.09 -20.18 34.83
CA THR A 221 -11.40 -20.17 34.13
C THR A 221 -11.82 -18.77 33.74
N ILE A 222 -12.51 -18.63 32.60
CA ILE A 222 -13.08 -17.36 32.16
C ILE A 222 -14.30 -17.08 33.05
N ILE A 223 -14.27 -15.96 33.78
CA ILE A 223 -15.34 -15.52 34.71
C ILE A 223 -16.12 -14.29 34.20
N GLY A 224 -15.68 -13.68 33.11
CA GLY A 224 -16.31 -12.50 32.53
C GLY A 224 -15.51 -11.91 31.39
N GLN A 225 -15.91 -10.73 30.95
CA GLN A 225 -15.20 -9.93 29.95
C GLN A 225 -15.10 -8.49 30.41
N GLU A 226 -14.04 -7.81 30.00
CA GLU A 226 -13.78 -6.40 30.26
C GLU A 226 -13.46 -5.69 28.96
N GLN A 227 -13.92 -4.45 28.87
CA GLN A 227 -13.68 -3.58 27.70
C GLN A 227 -12.65 -2.53 28.05
N PHE A 228 -11.68 -2.36 27.17
CA PHE A 228 -10.66 -1.33 27.24
C PHE A 228 -10.74 -0.42 26.02
N ASP A 229 -10.49 0.87 26.20
CA ASP A 229 -10.24 1.75 25.08
C ASP A 229 -8.98 1.26 24.34
N LEU A 230 -9.00 1.25 23.01
CA LEU A 230 -7.86 0.78 22.18
C LEU A 230 -6.55 1.52 22.49
N ASP A 231 -6.66 2.76 22.98
CA ASP A 231 -5.50 3.56 23.41
C ASP A 231 -4.73 2.92 24.57
N LYS A 232 -5.35 2.03 25.35
CA LYS A 232 -4.70 1.30 26.45
C LYS A 232 -3.92 0.07 25.98
N GLU A 233 -4.13 -0.35 24.74
CA GLU A 233 -3.39 -1.45 24.16
C GLU A 233 -1.93 -1.09 23.86
N SER A 234 -1.10 -2.12 23.72
CA SER A 234 0.28 -1.92 23.26
C SER A 234 0.32 -1.34 21.85
N GLU A 235 1.40 -0.63 21.51
CA GLU A 235 1.60 -0.09 20.17
C GLU A 235 1.55 -1.17 19.07
N GLY A 236 2.09 -2.37 19.37
CA GLY A 236 2.02 -3.50 18.43
C GLY A 236 0.59 -4.01 18.24
N THR A 237 -0.20 -4.06 19.33
CA THR A 237 -1.61 -4.45 19.29
C THR A 237 -2.44 -3.46 18.47
N LYS A 238 -2.25 -2.16 18.69
CA LYS A 238 -2.89 -1.10 17.89
C LYS A 238 -2.56 -1.28 16.42
N LYS A 239 -1.27 -1.41 16.12
CA LYS A 239 -0.75 -1.55 14.77
C LYS A 239 -1.36 -2.72 14.01
N ILE A 240 -1.32 -3.92 14.59
CA ILE A 240 -1.89 -5.10 13.91
C ILE A 240 -3.40 -4.96 13.73
N THR A 241 -4.09 -4.35 14.68
CA THR A 241 -5.53 -4.11 14.62
C THR A 241 -5.88 -3.13 13.49
N GLU A 242 -5.07 -2.08 13.29
CA GLU A 242 -5.24 -1.12 12.21
C GLU A 242 -4.99 -1.73 10.82
N LEU A 243 -3.97 -2.58 10.69
CA LEU A 243 -3.63 -3.23 9.42
C LEU A 243 -4.55 -4.38 9.05
N LEU A 244 -5.20 -5.00 10.02
CA LEU A 244 -5.95 -6.26 9.84
C LEU A 244 -6.99 -6.17 8.72
N GLY A 245 -7.82 -5.12 8.74
CA GLY A 245 -8.86 -4.94 7.73
C GLY A 245 -8.31 -4.80 6.32
N LEU A 246 -7.18 -4.10 6.18
CA LEU A 246 -6.51 -3.89 4.89
C LEU A 246 -5.92 -5.20 4.36
N ILE A 247 -5.25 -5.96 5.22
CA ILE A 247 -4.66 -7.27 4.90
C ILE A 247 -5.73 -8.23 4.42
N PHE A 248 -6.77 -8.45 5.22
CA PHE A 248 -7.82 -9.41 4.88
C PHE A 248 -8.73 -8.94 3.75
N LYS A 249 -8.89 -7.64 3.56
CA LYS A 249 -9.56 -7.08 2.38
C LYS A 249 -8.75 -7.39 1.11
N ALA A 250 -7.44 -7.15 1.11
CA ALA A 250 -6.59 -7.51 -0.01
C ALA A 250 -6.69 -9.00 -0.36
N LEU A 251 -6.58 -9.89 0.63
CA LEU A 251 -6.74 -11.35 0.46
C LEU A 251 -8.12 -11.73 -0.08
N SER A 252 -9.18 -11.07 0.40
CA SER A 252 -10.56 -11.35 -0.03
C SER A 252 -10.87 -10.91 -1.46
N GLN A 253 -10.16 -9.89 -1.95
CA GLN A 253 -10.37 -9.29 -3.27
C GLN A 253 -9.33 -9.75 -4.31
N GLY A 254 -8.17 -10.25 -3.88
CA GLY A 254 -7.05 -10.59 -4.77
C GLY A 254 -6.29 -9.34 -5.24
N THR A 255 -6.21 -8.30 -4.40
CA THR A 255 -5.62 -7.00 -4.78
C THR A 255 -4.19 -6.84 -4.27
N LEU A 256 -3.51 -5.80 -4.77
CA LEU A 256 -2.17 -5.43 -4.34
C LEU A 256 -2.22 -4.62 -3.03
N LEU A 257 -1.41 -5.04 -2.05
CA LEU A 257 -1.14 -4.30 -0.82
C LEU A 257 0.35 -3.96 -0.74
N VAL A 258 0.68 -2.68 -0.66
CA VAL A 258 2.05 -2.19 -0.51
C VAL A 258 2.19 -1.56 0.87
N ILE A 259 3.15 -2.02 1.67
CA ILE A 259 3.39 -1.52 3.03
C ILE A 259 4.85 -1.11 3.17
N ASP A 260 5.08 0.17 3.40
CA ASP A 260 6.40 0.66 3.78
C ASP A 260 6.61 0.46 5.29
N GLU A 261 7.79 -0.01 5.69
CA GLU A 261 8.17 -0.32 7.08
C GLU A 261 7.18 -1.27 7.80
N LEU A 262 6.89 -2.42 7.20
CA LEU A 262 5.93 -3.40 7.75
C LEU A 262 6.26 -3.81 9.18
N ASP A 263 7.54 -3.92 9.54
CA ASP A 263 8.02 -4.32 10.86
C ASP A 263 7.91 -3.23 11.95
N ALA A 264 7.62 -1.97 11.56
CA ALA A 264 7.52 -0.88 12.53
C ALA A 264 6.50 -1.18 13.64
N LYS A 265 6.97 -1.17 14.90
CA LYS A 265 6.19 -1.47 16.12
C LYS A 265 5.65 -2.92 16.22
N LEU A 266 5.94 -3.80 15.27
CA LEU A 266 5.52 -5.20 15.31
C LEU A 266 6.64 -6.10 15.83
N HIS A 267 6.25 -7.15 16.55
CA HIS A 267 7.19 -8.23 16.87
C HIS A 267 7.53 -9.02 15.59
N PRO A 268 8.79 -9.45 15.37
CA PRO A 268 9.18 -10.19 14.16
C PRO A 268 8.29 -11.38 13.80
N LEU A 269 7.77 -12.09 14.80
CA LEU A 269 6.83 -13.20 14.56
C LEU A 269 5.47 -12.73 14.00
N LEU A 270 5.01 -11.52 14.35
CA LEU A 270 3.78 -10.96 13.79
C LEU A 270 4.00 -10.53 12.34
N THR A 271 5.13 -9.88 12.05
CA THR A 271 5.53 -9.55 10.67
C THR A 271 5.58 -10.79 9.81
N ARG A 272 6.24 -11.86 10.30
CA ARG A 272 6.27 -13.17 9.63
C ARG A 272 4.88 -13.74 9.41
N ALA A 273 4.00 -13.71 10.42
CA ALA A 273 2.64 -14.21 10.29
C ALA A 273 1.85 -13.46 9.21
N ILE A 274 2.00 -12.15 9.11
CA ILE A 274 1.38 -11.36 8.03
C ILE A 274 1.89 -11.81 6.66
N VAL A 275 3.21 -11.95 6.47
CA VAL A 275 3.78 -12.41 5.20
C VAL A 275 3.26 -13.80 4.84
N GLN A 276 3.18 -14.71 5.82
CA GLN A 276 2.67 -16.06 5.61
C GLN A 276 1.19 -16.11 5.22
N LEU A 277 0.37 -15.10 5.55
CA LEU A 277 -1.01 -15.04 5.05
C LEU A 277 -1.05 -14.94 3.52
N PHE A 278 -0.11 -14.21 2.91
CA PHE A 278 -0.05 -14.02 1.45
C PHE A 278 0.63 -15.19 0.73
N THR A 279 1.56 -15.89 1.37
CA THR A 279 2.24 -17.07 0.78
C THR A 279 1.45 -18.36 0.99
N ASN A 280 0.41 -18.37 1.83
CA ASN A 280 -0.44 -19.52 2.08
C ASN A 280 -1.53 -19.67 1.02
N ALA A 281 -1.44 -20.67 0.15
CA ALA A 281 -2.38 -20.92 -0.94
C ALA A 281 -3.83 -21.20 -0.47
N GLU A 282 -4.02 -21.73 0.75
CA GLU A 282 -5.37 -21.98 1.30
C GLU A 282 -6.08 -20.70 1.74
N LEU A 283 -5.33 -19.66 2.13
CA LEU A 283 -5.85 -18.37 2.53
C LEU A 283 -5.87 -17.39 1.36
N ASN A 284 -4.83 -17.37 0.56
CA ASN A 284 -4.67 -16.47 -0.58
C ASN A 284 -5.21 -17.10 -1.88
N LYS A 285 -6.46 -17.51 -1.87
CA LYS A 285 -7.11 -18.17 -3.02
C LYS A 285 -7.26 -17.28 -4.26
N LYS A 286 -7.25 -15.96 -4.08
CA LYS A 286 -7.45 -14.99 -5.15
C LYS A 286 -6.17 -14.34 -5.66
N GLY A 287 -4.99 -14.79 -5.17
CA GLY A 287 -3.71 -14.29 -5.64
C GLY A 287 -3.42 -12.84 -5.25
N ALA A 288 -3.86 -12.40 -4.05
CA ALA A 288 -3.45 -11.11 -3.52
C ALA A 288 -1.93 -11.01 -3.40
N GLN A 289 -1.38 -9.84 -3.64
CA GLN A 289 0.05 -9.61 -3.57
C GLN A 289 0.40 -8.65 -2.43
N LEU A 290 1.48 -8.96 -1.69
CA LEU A 290 2.05 -8.09 -0.68
C LEU A 290 3.45 -7.65 -1.14
N ILE A 291 3.64 -6.34 -1.31
CA ILE A 291 4.96 -5.74 -1.46
C ILE A 291 5.26 -4.96 -0.17
N PHE A 292 6.39 -5.22 0.44
CA PHE A 292 6.72 -4.50 1.68
C PHE A 292 8.20 -4.15 1.76
N ALA A 293 8.50 -3.03 2.40
CA ALA A 293 9.83 -2.69 2.87
C ALA A 293 9.97 -3.04 4.35
N THR A 294 11.15 -3.49 4.76
CA THR A 294 11.42 -3.87 6.14
C THR A 294 12.90 -3.74 6.48
N HIS A 295 13.19 -3.43 7.74
CA HIS A 295 14.52 -3.51 8.34
C HIS A 295 14.74 -4.82 9.12
N ASP A 296 13.71 -5.67 9.23
CA ASP A 296 13.75 -6.93 9.98
C ASP A 296 14.40 -8.05 9.15
N THR A 297 15.65 -8.35 9.46
CA THR A 297 16.42 -9.43 8.79
C THR A 297 15.82 -10.82 9.01
N ASN A 298 14.95 -11.02 10.01
CA ASN A 298 14.27 -12.31 10.22
C ASN A 298 13.32 -12.65 9.06
N GLN A 299 12.97 -11.67 8.23
CA GLN A 299 12.15 -11.90 7.03
C GLN A 299 12.96 -12.51 5.87
N LEU A 300 14.30 -12.46 5.92
CA LEU A 300 15.17 -13.09 4.93
C LEU A 300 15.26 -14.62 5.15
N ASN A 301 14.13 -15.30 4.96
CA ASN A 301 14.00 -16.74 5.24
C ASN A 301 13.31 -17.45 4.07
N LEU A 302 14.07 -18.32 3.40
CA LEU A 302 13.63 -19.05 2.21
C LEU A 302 12.61 -20.18 2.49
N ASP A 303 12.26 -20.45 3.76
CA ASP A 303 11.21 -21.40 4.10
C ASP A 303 9.82 -20.90 3.64
N TYR A 304 9.64 -19.57 3.47
CA TYR A 304 8.35 -18.96 3.11
C TYR A 304 8.43 -17.80 2.13
N ILE A 305 9.63 -17.33 1.76
CA ILE A 305 9.87 -16.32 0.73
C ILE A 305 10.84 -16.90 -0.29
N ARG A 306 10.59 -16.73 -1.58
CA ARG A 306 11.50 -17.17 -2.65
C ARG A 306 12.62 -16.16 -2.87
N ARG A 307 13.73 -16.59 -3.48
CA ARG A 307 14.87 -15.73 -3.79
C ARG A 307 14.49 -14.55 -4.70
N ASP A 308 13.62 -14.79 -5.67
CA ASP A 308 13.13 -13.79 -6.63
C ASP A 308 12.21 -12.75 -5.99
N GLU A 309 11.69 -13.02 -4.79
CA GLU A 309 10.89 -12.09 -4.00
C GLU A 309 11.73 -11.18 -3.08
N ILE A 310 13.04 -11.45 -2.94
CA ILE A 310 13.96 -10.67 -2.10
C ILE A 310 14.71 -9.64 -2.94
N TRP A 311 14.54 -8.38 -2.57
CA TRP A 311 15.19 -7.25 -3.20
C TRP A 311 15.92 -6.41 -2.18
N PHE A 312 17.09 -5.89 -2.56
CA PHE A 312 17.91 -5.04 -1.71
C PHE A 312 17.97 -3.62 -2.26
N THR A 313 17.92 -2.64 -1.36
CA THR A 313 18.12 -1.23 -1.68
C THR A 313 19.41 -0.73 -1.05
N GLN A 314 20.24 -0.07 -1.81
CA GLN A 314 21.51 0.49 -1.35
C GLN A 314 21.72 1.88 -1.96
N LYS A 315 22.26 2.81 -1.16
CA LYS A 315 22.77 4.08 -1.69
C LYS A 315 24.22 3.91 -2.17
N ASN A 316 24.51 4.42 -3.37
CA ASN A 316 25.87 4.50 -3.88
C ASN A 316 26.66 5.67 -3.24
N GLN A 317 27.84 6.01 -3.75
CA GLN A 317 28.64 7.11 -3.23
C GLN A 317 28.04 8.50 -3.51
N GLN A 318 27.20 8.61 -4.52
CA GLN A 318 26.46 9.80 -4.91
C GLN A 318 25.09 9.90 -4.23
N GLU A 319 24.81 9.00 -3.28
CA GLU A 319 23.54 8.87 -2.55
C GLU A 319 22.33 8.45 -3.43
N GLU A 320 22.57 8.03 -4.66
CA GLU A 320 21.55 7.45 -5.52
C GLU A 320 21.15 6.06 -5.01
N THR A 321 19.85 5.78 -4.97
CA THR A 321 19.33 4.48 -4.56
C THR A 321 19.44 3.48 -5.71
N GLN A 322 20.07 2.35 -5.45
CA GLN A 322 20.14 1.19 -6.34
C GLN A 322 19.22 0.10 -5.79
N LEU A 323 18.47 -0.55 -6.69
CA LEU A 323 17.61 -1.70 -6.40
C LEU A 323 18.17 -2.90 -7.18
N TYR A 324 18.34 -4.04 -6.49
CA TYR A 324 18.82 -5.28 -7.11
C TYR A 324 18.24 -6.50 -6.39
N SER A 325 18.11 -7.60 -7.11
CA SER A 325 17.50 -8.83 -6.61
C SER A 325 18.53 -9.77 -5.97
N HIS A 326 18.06 -10.58 -5.02
CA HIS A 326 18.89 -11.66 -4.47
C HIS A 326 19.26 -12.71 -5.54
N VAL A 327 18.48 -12.87 -6.61
CA VAL A 327 18.82 -13.81 -7.71
C VAL A 327 20.00 -13.35 -8.57
N ASP A 328 20.37 -12.05 -8.49
CA ASP A 328 21.53 -11.52 -9.20
C ASP A 328 22.88 -12.05 -8.65
N PHE A 329 22.83 -12.72 -7.49
CA PHE A 329 24.03 -13.34 -6.87
C PHE A 329 24.14 -14.80 -7.29
N GLU A 330 25.08 -15.10 -8.20
CA GLU A 330 25.31 -16.45 -8.74
C GLU A 330 25.86 -17.43 -7.71
N ASP A 331 26.76 -16.98 -6.82
CA ASP A 331 27.43 -17.79 -5.79
C ASP A 331 26.52 -17.96 -4.55
N PHE A 332 25.34 -18.54 -4.73
CA PHE A 332 24.40 -18.80 -3.65
C PHE A 332 24.61 -20.19 -3.05
N ASP A 333 24.77 -20.24 -1.74
CA ASP A 333 24.79 -21.51 -0.97
C ASP A 333 23.38 -21.82 -0.46
N GLU A 334 22.76 -22.87 -0.97
CA GLU A 334 21.39 -23.29 -0.59
C GLU A 334 21.26 -23.64 0.91
N TYR A 335 22.38 -23.92 1.58
CA TYR A 335 22.41 -24.24 3.00
C TYR A 335 22.74 -23.03 3.89
N ALA A 336 23.09 -21.90 3.30
CA ALA A 336 23.37 -20.69 4.07
C ALA A 336 22.09 -19.95 4.48
N PHE A 337 22.07 -19.45 5.69
CA PHE A 337 20.99 -18.56 6.13
C PHE A 337 21.19 -17.17 5.48
N VAL A 338 20.24 -16.78 4.63
CA VAL A 338 20.29 -15.50 3.89
C VAL A 338 20.45 -14.30 4.83
N ALA A 339 19.77 -14.32 5.98
CA ALA A 339 19.88 -13.29 7.00
C ALA A 339 21.32 -13.12 7.54
N ASP A 340 22.01 -14.22 7.84
CA ASP A 340 23.39 -14.19 8.33
C ASP A 340 24.35 -13.67 7.29
N GLU A 341 24.21 -14.11 6.03
CA GLU A 341 25.00 -13.64 4.90
C GLU A 341 24.79 -12.15 4.62
N TYR A 342 23.54 -11.68 4.71
CA TYR A 342 23.20 -10.27 4.59
C TYR A 342 23.90 -9.43 5.67
N VAL A 343 23.78 -9.81 6.95
CA VAL A 343 24.41 -9.08 8.06
C VAL A 343 25.93 -9.06 7.94
N ARG A 344 26.55 -10.11 7.34
CA ARG A 344 27.99 -10.14 7.01
C ARG A 344 28.37 -9.28 5.81
N GLY A 345 27.39 -8.70 5.12
CA GLY A 345 27.59 -7.80 3.98
C GLY A 345 27.79 -8.46 2.64
N ARG A 346 27.49 -9.77 2.51
CA ARG A 346 27.65 -10.50 1.25
C ARG A 346 26.82 -9.89 0.12
N TYR A 347 25.62 -9.44 0.43
CA TYR A 347 24.68 -8.85 -0.54
C TYR A 347 24.76 -7.33 -0.59
N GLY A 348 25.68 -6.69 0.12
CA GLY A 348 25.67 -5.23 0.25
C GLY A 348 24.47 -4.74 1.08
N ALA A 349 23.96 -3.55 0.79
CA ALA A 349 22.75 -2.93 1.40
C ALA A 349 22.80 -2.85 2.95
N ILE A 350 23.98 -2.91 3.55
CA ILE A 350 24.19 -2.79 4.99
C ILE A 350 24.69 -1.40 5.36
N PRO A 351 24.33 -0.87 6.56
CA PRO A 351 24.85 0.39 7.05
C PRO A 351 26.38 0.35 7.23
N ARG A 352 27.10 1.32 6.68
CA ARG A 352 28.55 1.47 6.90
C ARG A 352 28.79 2.25 8.19
N ILE A 353 28.95 1.55 9.29
CA ILE A 353 29.20 2.16 10.61
C ILE A 353 30.70 2.35 10.79
N LYS A 354 31.18 3.59 10.80
CA LYS A 354 32.56 3.95 11.20
C LYS A 354 32.53 4.34 12.68
N LEU A 355 32.85 3.40 13.55
CA LEU A 355 33.09 3.72 14.98
C LEU A 355 34.48 4.37 15.04
N THR A 356 34.52 5.70 15.21
CA THR A 356 35.74 6.38 15.65
C THR A 356 36.06 5.87 17.04
N ARG A 357 37.22 5.23 17.20
CA ARG A 357 37.74 4.94 18.55
C ARG A 357 37.90 6.29 19.26
N VAL A 358 37.11 6.54 20.30
CA VAL A 358 37.27 7.63 21.26
C VAL A 358 38.47 7.34 22.11
#